data_cb4868c1e71b3d961b57b39a1a69e241
#
_entry.id   cb4868c1e71b3d961b57b39a1a69e241
#
_cell.length_a   1.000
_cell.length_b   1.000
_cell.length_c   1.000
_cell.angle_alpha   90.00
_cell.angle_beta   90.00
_cell.angle_gamma   90.00
#
_symmetry.space_group_name_H-M   'P 1'
#
loop_
_entity.id
_entity.type
_entity.pdbx_description
1 polymer ?
#
loop_
_entity_poly.entity_id
_entity_poly.type
_entity_poly.pdbx_seq_one_letter_code
_entity_poly.pdbx_strand_id
1 'polypeptide(L)' 'VYKYDLKGNLLEVYYSRSEAERQNSFKKEYLRTRIDKPINGYIYSYKNKDIVWTA' A
#
# COMPACT_ATOMS: atom_id res chain seq x y z
N VAL A 1 3.59 -5.61 0.44
CA VAL A 1 2.79 -4.40 0.19
C VAL A 1 3.18 -3.32 1.18
N TYR A 2 3.35 -2.13 0.68
CA TYR A 2 3.75 -0.97 1.48
C TYR A 2 2.60 0.02 1.53
N LYS A 3 2.37 0.58 2.70
CA LYS A 3 1.32 1.58 2.91
C LYS A 3 1.97 2.94 3.11
N TYR A 4 1.56 3.90 2.31
CA TYR A 4 2.07 5.27 2.37
C TYR A 4 0.93 6.24 2.68
N ASP A 5 1.27 7.38 3.29
CA ASP A 5 0.34 8.49 3.33
C ASP A 5 0.39 9.23 1.98
N LEU A 6 -0.43 10.25 1.84
CA LEU A 6 -0.50 10.99 0.56
C LEU A 6 0.75 11.83 0.31
N LYS A 7 1.60 12.00 1.31
CA LYS A 7 2.86 12.73 1.19
C LYS A 7 4.02 11.82 0.81
N GLY A 8 3.77 10.51 0.72
CA GLY A 8 4.79 9.55 0.37
C GLY A 8 5.55 8.95 1.53
N ASN A 9 5.12 9.22 2.77
CA ASN A 9 5.77 8.65 3.95
C ASN A 9 5.31 7.21 4.14
N LEU A 10 6.27 6.30 4.34
CA LEU A 10 5.97 4.90 4.61
C LEU A 10 5.40 4.75 6.02
N LEU A 11 4.21 4.17 6.11
CA LEU A 11 3.52 3.98 7.38
C LEU A 11 3.55 2.53 7.85
N GLU A 12 3.45 1.58 6.93
CA GLU A 12 3.32 0.17 7.30
C GLU A 12 3.84 -0.70 6.18
N VAL A 13 4.34 -1.89 6.54
CA VAL A 13 4.75 -2.90 5.57
C VAL A 13 3.94 -4.15 5.86
N TYR A 14 3.33 -4.72 4.83
CA TYR A 14 2.52 -5.92 4.97
C TYR A 14 3.20 -7.08 4.27
N TYR A 15 3.03 -8.24 4.86
CA TYR A 15 3.60 -9.48 4.36
C TYR A 15 3.13 -9.80 2.94
N SER A 16 1.85 -9.52 2.65
CA SER A 16 1.26 -9.79 1.35
C SER A 16 0.05 -8.88 1.15
N ARG A 17 -0.48 -8.88 -0.07
CA ARG A 17 -1.71 -8.14 -0.35
C ARG A 17 -2.86 -8.62 0.53
N SER A 18 -2.99 -9.93 0.70
CA SER A 18 -4.03 -10.49 1.56
C SER A 18 -3.88 -10.02 3.00
N GLU A 19 -2.66 -9.94 3.48
CA GLU A 19 -2.40 -9.45 4.83
C GLU A 19 -2.78 -7.98 4.95
N ALA A 20 -2.44 -7.18 3.96
CA ALA A 20 -2.81 -5.77 3.95
C ALA A 20 -4.33 -5.58 3.98
N GLU A 21 -5.04 -6.38 3.20
CA GLU A 21 -6.50 -6.35 3.19
C GLU A 21 -7.09 -6.72 4.55
N ARG A 22 -6.57 -7.78 5.15
CA ARG A 22 -7.04 -8.26 6.44
C ARG A 22 -6.78 -7.24 7.55
N GLN A 23 -5.58 -6.66 7.59
CA GLN A 23 -5.18 -5.71 8.62
C GLN A 23 -5.99 -4.42 8.56
N ASN A 24 -6.48 -4.07 7.38
CA ASN A 24 -7.23 -2.84 7.18
C ASN A 24 -8.74 -3.08 7.06
N SER A 25 -9.20 -4.30 7.36
CA SER A 25 -10.61 -4.69 7.28
C SER A 25 -11.18 -4.51 5.88
N PHE A 26 -10.35 -4.70 4.87
CA PHE A 26 -10.79 -4.69 3.47
C PHE A 26 -11.32 -6.07 3.10
N LYS A 27 -12.21 -6.10 2.12
CA LYS A 27 -12.70 -7.36 1.56
C LYS A 27 -11.58 -8.04 0.81
N LYS A 28 -11.67 -9.36 0.68
CA LYS A 28 -10.74 -10.14 -0.12
C LYS A 28 -10.68 -9.54 -1.54
N GLU A 29 -9.48 -9.41 -2.06
CA GLU A 29 -9.23 -8.87 -3.40
C GLU A 29 -9.52 -7.38 -3.54
N TYR A 30 -9.83 -6.68 -2.44
CA TYR A 30 -10.15 -5.26 -2.49
C TYR A 30 -8.99 -4.44 -3.06
N LEU A 31 -7.75 -4.76 -2.70
CA LEU A 31 -6.58 -4.04 -3.17
C LEU A 31 -6.14 -4.43 -4.57
N ARG A 32 -6.68 -5.50 -5.12
CA ARG A 32 -6.24 -6.03 -6.41
C ARG A 32 -6.24 -4.98 -7.52
N THR A 33 -7.27 -4.14 -7.56
CA THR A 33 -7.41 -3.12 -8.58
C THR A 33 -7.17 -1.72 -8.04
N ARG A 34 -6.72 -1.60 -6.80
CA ARG A 34 -6.56 -0.31 -6.13
C ARG A 34 -5.13 0.00 -5.72
N ILE A 35 -4.18 -0.81 -6.19
CA ILE A 35 -2.76 -0.58 -5.92
C ILE A 35 -2.33 0.72 -6.62
N ASP A 36 -1.52 1.50 -5.91
CA ASP A 36 -1.01 2.80 -6.35
C ASP A 36 -2.09 3.87 -6.50
N LYS A 37 -3.27 3.62 -5.95
CA LYS A 37 -4.38 4.59 -5.97
C LYS A 37 -4.73 5.00 -4.53
N PRO A 38 -5.14 6.26 -4.30
CA PRO A 38 -5.53 6.69 -2.96
C PRO A 38 -6.77 5.95 -2.45
N ILE A 39 -6.68 5.49 -1.21
CA ILE A 39 -7.80 4.84 -0.52
C ILE A 39 -7.83 5.43 0.88
N ASN A 40 -8.88 6.19 1.19
CA ASN A 40 -9.09 6.79 2.52
C ASN A 40 -7.87 7.57 3.02
N GLY A 41 -7.16 8.25 2.12
CA GLY A 41 -5.99 9.06 2.50
C GLY A 41 -4.69 8.29 2.53
N TYR A 42 -4.67 7.06 2.03
CA TYR A 42 -3.48 6.21 2.00
C TYR A 42 -3.28 5.61 0.62
N ILE A 43 -2.03 5.25 0.34
CA ILE A 43 -1.69 4.58 -0.92
C ILE A 43 -1.02 3.26 -0.57
N TYR A 44 -1.48 2.17 -1.18
CA TYR A 44 -0.91 0.84 -1.03
C TYR A 44 -0.17 0.50 -2.31
N SER A 45 1.07 0.05 -2.20
CA SER A 45 1.91 -0.20 -3.36
C SER A 45 2.76 -1.45 -3.15
N TYR A 46 3.11 -2.10 -4.23
CA TYR A 46 4.10 -3.19 -4.17
C TYR A 46 5.52 -2.66 -4.16
N LYS A 47 5.71 -1.37 -4.42
CA LYS A 47 7.03 -0.77 -4.53
C LYS A 47 7.37 0.00 -3.27
N ASN A 48 8.61 -0.19 -2.79
CA ASN A 48 9.11 0.60 -1.68
C ASN A 48 9.63 1.93 -2.22
N LYS A 49 8.86 2.99 -1.97
CA LYS A 49 9.19 4.33 -2.48
C LYS A 49 10.34 4.99 -1.73
N ASP A 50 10.75 4.42 -0.60
CA ASP A 50 11.92 4.90 0.12
C ASP A 50 13.22 4.44 -0.55
N ILE A 51 13.15 3.45 -1.42
CA ILE A 51 14.27 3.08 -2.25
C ILE A 51 14.40 4.17 -3.30
N VAL A 52 15.58 4.76 -3.36
CA VAL A 52 15.82 5.83 -4.33
C VAL A 52 15.60 5.30 -5.73
N TRP A 53 14.64 5.86 -6.40
CA TRP A 53 14.34 5.52 -7.79
C TRP A 53 15.25 6.33 -8.69
N THR A 54 16.51 6.29 -8.43
CA THR A 54 17.44 6.90 -9.38
C THR A 54 17.51 5.99 -10.56
N ALA A 55 17.04 6.50 -11.59
CA ALA A 55 17.29 5.83 -12.84
C ALA A 55 18.79 5.71 -13.02
#